data_c270827e1657e00df55437ac5dae468e
#
_entry.id   c270827e1657e00df55437ac5dae468e
#
_cell.length_a   1.000
_cell.length_b   1.000
_cell.length_c   1.000
_cell.angle_alpha   90.00
_cell.angle_beta   90.00
_cell.angle_gamma   90.00
#
_symmetry.space_group_name_H-M   'P 1'
#
loop_
_entity.id
_entity.type
_entity.pdbx_description
1 polymer ?
#
loop_
_entity_poly.entity_id
_entity_poly.type
_entity_poly.pdbx_seq_one_letter_code
_entity_poly.pdbx_strand_id
1 'polypeptide(L)'
;AYSFRPTASDADGDKLTFSIANKPAWATFSTTSGQLSGTPAAANVGKYSNITITVSDGRSSVSLPAFAITVNPAATPGVATLSWTPPTTNTDGSVLTNLAGYRIYYGTSSSALTQVVQVANAGVTRYVLDGLGRGTYYFAVRAYTTAGVESENSNIVSKSVQ
;
A
#
# COMPACT_ATOMS: atom_id res chain seq x y z
N ALA A 1 -7.95 -5.41 7.60
CA ALA A 1 -8.98 -6.07 8.42
C ALA A 1 -9.17 -7.51 7.94
N TYR A 2 -9.51 -8.42 8.86
CA TYR A 2 -9.83 -9.83 8.61
C TYR A 2 -11.29 -10.09 8.99
N SER A 3 -12.00 -10.88 8.19
CA SER A 3 -13.36 -11.34 8.51
C SER A 3 -13.59 -12.70 7.85
N PHE A 4 -14.05 -13.65 8.63
CA PHE A 4 -14.47 -14.98 8.18
C PHE A 4 -15.75 -15.35 8.92
N ARG A 5 -16.73 -15.89 8.21
CA ARG A 5 -17.99 -16.40 8.77
C ARG A 5 -18.33 -17.76 8.14
N PRO A 6 -18.44 -18.83 8.93
CA PRO A 6 -18.89 -20.10 8.42
C PRO A 6 -20.39 -20.06 8.07
N THR A 7 -20.80 -20.92 7.17
CA THR A 7 -22.22 -21.25 6.93
C THR A 7 -22.55 -22.55 7.68
N ALA A 8 -23.67 -22.56 8.38
CA ALA A 8 -24.19 -23.73 9.04
C ALA A 8 -25.73 -23.71 8.99
N SER A 9 -26.34 -24.87 8.88
CA SER A 9 -27.80 -25.05 8.96
C SER A 9 -28.09 -26.32 9.77
N ASP A 10 -29.19 -26.30 10.48
CA ASP A 10 -29.73 -27.46 11.16
C ASP A 10 -31.00 -27.94 10.45
N ALA A 11 -31.16 -29.28 10.31
CA ALA A 11 -32.27 -29.88 9.57
C ALA A 11 -33.60 -29.79 10.33
N ASP A 12 -33.53 -29.83 11.67
CA ASP A 12 -34.67 -29.80 12.56
C ASP A 12 -35.00 -28.36 13.03
N GLY A 13 -34.16 -27.37 12.65
CA GLY A 13 -34.35 -25.97 12.99
C GLY A 13 -33.87 -25.62 14.40
N ASP A 14 -33.03 -26.49 15.03
CA ASP A 14 -32.50 -26.25 16.35
C ASP A 14 -31.52 -25.05 16.35
N LYS A 15 -31.44 -24.37 17.48
CA LYS A 15 -30.58 -23.18 17.65
C LYS A 15 -29.11 -23.57 17.63
N LEU A 16 -28.39 -23.09 16.64
CA LEU A 16 -26.96 -23.31 16.52
C LEU A 16 -26.15 -22.34 17.41
N THR A 17 -25.12 -22.89 18.04
CA THR A 17 -24.10 -22.14 18.81
C THR A 17 -22.71 -22.47 18.30
N PHE A 18 -21.84 -21.49 18.28
CA PHE A 18 -20.47 -21.63 17.78
C PHE A 18 -19.45 -21.48 18.90
N SER A 19 -18.36 -22.23 18.78
CA SER A 19 -17.18 -22.10 19.63
C SER A 19 -15.92 -22.06 18.77
N ILE A 20 -14.83 -21.57 19.33
CA ILE A 20 -13.55 -21.46 18.63
C ILE A 20 -12.42 -21.87 19.56
N ALA A 21 -11.48 -22.67 19.05
CA ALA A 21 -10.21 -22.99 19.69
C ALA A 21 -9.06 -22.23 19.02
N ASN A 22 -8.02 -21.90 19.79
CA ASN A 22 -6.82 -21.19 19.32
C ASN A 22 -7.09 -19.86 18.62
N LYS A 23 -8.12 -19.12 19.07
CA LYS A 23 -8.45 -17.79 18.56
C LYS A 23 -7.27 -16.82 18.77
N PRO A 24 -6.83 -16.10 17.73
CA PRO A 24 -5.85 -15.04 17.90
C PRO A 24 -6.32 -13.97 18.87
N ALA A 25 -5.41 -13.44 19.70
CA ALA A 25 -5.75 -12.43 20.72
C ALA A 25 -6.29 -11.12 20.10
N TRP A 26 -5.87 -10.78 18.90
CA TRP A 26 -6.32 -9.59 18.17
C TRP A 26 -7.71 -9.73 17.52
N ALA A 27 -8.29 -10.94 17.54
CA ALA A 27 -9.56 -11.22 16.88
C ALA A 27 -10.71 -11.37 17.90
N THR A 28 -11.90 -10.97 17.49
CA THR A 28 -13.17 -11.20 18.16
C THR A 28 -13.93 -12.34 17.49
N PHE A 29 -14.75 -13.05 18.29
CA PHE A 29 -15.54 -14.16 17.81
C PHE A 29 -16.98 -14.06 18.30
N SER A 30 -17.94 -14.28 17.42
CA SER A 30 -19.37 -14.32 17.76
C SER A 30 -19.83 -15.77 17.93
N THR A 31 -20.27 -16.13 19.12
CA THR A 31 -20.81 -17.46 19.42
C THR A 31 -22.19 -17.72 18.79
N THR A 32 -22.86 -16.67 18.32
CA THR A 32 -24.16 -16.76 17.68
C THR A 32 -24.06 -16.98 16.16
N SER A 33 -23.08 -16.34 15.51
CA SER A 33 -22.92 -16.38 14.05
C SER A 33 -21.69 -17.13 13.56
N GLY A 34 -20.76 -17.52 14.48
CA GLY A 34 -19.48 -18.12 14.12
C GLY A 34 -18.51 -17.13 13.48
N GLN A 35 -18.82 -15.85 13.44
CA GLN A 35 -17.97 -14.85 12.79
C GLN A 35 -16.69 -14.60 13.59
N LEU A 36 -15.56 -14.76 12.95
CA LEU A 36 -14.23 -14.38 13.43
C LEU A 36 -13.77 -13.14 12.67
N SER A 37 -13.52 -12.04 13.36
CA SER A 37 -13.13 -10.78 12.75
C SER A 37 -12.15 -9.99 13.62
N GLY A 38 -11.40 -9.07 13.00
CA GLY A 38 -10.47 -8.18 13.70
C GLY A 38 -9.50 -7.48 12.76
N THR A 39 -8.76 -6.54 13.32
CA THR A 39 -7.69 -5.83 12.61
C THR A 39 -6.40 -6.02 13.38
N PRO A 40 -5.49 -6.90 12.91
CA PRO A 40 -4.20 -7.11 13.58
C PRO A 40 -3.34 -5.85 13.48
N ALA A 41 -2.65 -5.50 14.56
CA ALA A 41 -1.64 -4.46 14.59
C ALA A 41 -0.27 -4.99 14.16
N ALA A 42 0.73 -4.12 14.02
CA ALA A 42 2.11 -4.51 13.66
C ALA A 42 2.71 -5.53 14.65
N ALA A 43 2.36 -5.44 15.95
CA ALA A 43 2.80 -6.39 16.97
C ALA A 43 2.19 -7.79 16.82
N ASN A 44 1.18 -7.96 15.96
CA ASN A 44 0.50 -9.23 15.70
C ASN A 44 1.04 -9.96 14.47
N VAL A 45 2.15 -9.50 13.88
CA VAL A 45 2.80 -10.20 12.76
C VAL A 45 3.20 -11.60 13.18
N GLY A 46 2.79 -12.59 12.37
CA GLY A 46 3.08 -13.99 12.67
C GLY A 46 2.02 -14.94 12.12
N LYS A 47 2.23 -16.23 12.37
CA LYS A 47 1.32 -17.31 11.97
C LYS A 47 0.54 -17.82 13.18
N TYR A 48 -0.77 -17.83 13.08
CA TYR A 48 -1.72 -18.36 14.05
C TYR A 48 -2.29 -19.67 13.49
N SER A 49 -1.90 -20.78 14.03
CA SER A 49 -2.22 -22.13 13.49
C SER A 49 -3.25 -22.86 14.37
N ASN A 50 -3.80 -23.95 13.84
CA ASN A 50 -4.73 -24.87 14.52
C ASN A 50 -6.01 -24.17 15.01
N ILE A 51 -6.44 -23.12 14.34
CA ILE A 51 -7.70 -22.47 14.64
C ILE A 51 -8.82 -23.40 14.19
N THR A 52 -9.75 -23.73 15.09
CA THR A 52 -10.87 -24.62 14.82
C THR A 52 -12.16 -23.95 15.26
N ILE A 53 -13.15 -23.86 14.37
CA ILE A 53 -14.51 -23.40 14.70
C ILE A 53 -15.42 -24.62 14.72
N THR A 54 -16.18 -24.76 15.80
CA THR A 54 -17.15 -25.83 16.02
C THR A 54 -18.53 -25.23 16.14
N VAL A 55 -19.51 -25.84 15.49
CA VAL A 55 -20.95 -25.55 15.65
C VAL A 55 -21.63 -26.69 16.36
N SER A 56 -22.59 -26.38 17.22
CA SER A 56 -23.42 -27.33 17.97
C SER A 56 -24.87 -26.89 18.00
N ASP A 57 -25.78 -27.86 17.90
CA ASP A 57 -27.23 -27.77 18.11
C ASP A 57 -27.64 -28.06 19.56
N GLY A 58 -26.68 -28.39 20.45
CA GLY A 58 -26.90 -28.81 21.83
C GLY A 58 -26.94 -30.33 22.03
N ARG A 59 -27.01 -31.13 20.94
CA ARG A 59 -27.01 -32.62 20.95
C ARG A 59 -25.79 -33.18 20.24
N SER A 60 -25.44 -32.54 19.12
CA SER A 60 -24.34 -32.92 18.26
C SER A 60 -23.45 -31.72 18.00
N SER A 61 -22.23 -31.97 17.51
CA SER A 61 -21.34 -30.90 17.10
C SER A 61 -20.49 -31.30 15.91
N VAL A 62 -20.20 -30.31 15.05
CA VAL A 62 -19.35 -30.47 13.87
C VAL A 62 -18.31 -29.37 13.87
N SER A 63 -17.06 -29.74 13.58
CA SER A 63 -15.95 -28.80 13.49
C SER A 63 -15.49 -28.63 12.05
N LEU A 64 -15.13 -27.38 11.68
CA LEU A 64 -14.38 -27.14 10.47
C LEU A 64 -12.97 -27.76 10.60
N PRO A 65 -12.35 -28.15 9.49
CA PRO A 65 -10.93 -28.47 9.48
C PRO A 65 -10.12 -27.34 10.10
N ALA A 66 -9.07 -27.68 10.85
CA ALA A 66 -8.19 -26.69 11.44
C ALA A 66 -7.52 -25.83 10.36
N PHE A 67 -7.49 -24.51 10.53
CA PHE A 67 -6.90 -23.58 9.59
C PHE A 67 -5.88 -22.65 10.26
N ALA A 68 -5.18 -21.87 9.44
CA ALA A 68 -4.21 -20.90 9.93
C ALA A 68 -4.47 -19.51 9.33
N ILE A 69 -4.16 -18.49 10.10
CA ILE A 69 -4.13 -17.09 9.66
C ILE A 69 -2.68 -16.61 9.73
N THR A 70 -2.17 -16.06 8.62
CA THR A 70 -0.86 -15.41 8.58
C THR A 70 -1.05 -13.90 8.52
N VAL A 71 -0.48 -13.18 9.48
CA VAL A 71 -0.39 -11.73 9.49
C VAL A 71 0.99 -11.33 8.98
N ASN A 72 1.04 -10.74 7.82
CA ASN A 72 2.29 -10.25 7.23
C ASN A 72 2.62 -8.86 7.76
N PRO A 73 3.92 -8.48 7.83
CA PRO A 73 4.31 -7.10 8.11
C PRO A 73 3.69 -6.13 7.11
N ALA A 74 3.37 -4.92 7.57
CA ALA A 74 3.05 -3.84 6.65
C ALA A 74 4.25 -3.57 5.73
N ALA A 75 4.00 -3.31 4.46
CA ALA A 75 5.06 -2.91 3.55
C ALA A 75 5.66 -1.59 4.05
N THR A 76 6.98 -1.53 4.19
CA THR A 76 7.68 -0.27 4.48
C THR A 76 7.62 0.60 3.22
N PRO A 77 7.12 1.84 3.31
CA PRO A 77 7.15 2.76 2.18
C PRO A 77 8.59 2.96 1.71
N GLY A 78 8.80 2.83 0.43
CA GLY A 78 10.10 3.05 -0.17
C GLY A 78 10.36 4.51 -0.48
N VAL A 79 11.63 4.81 -0.76
CA VAL A 79 12.08 6.16 -1.12
C VAL A 79 12.86 6.14 -2.43
N ALA A 80 12.73 7.22 -3.20
CA ALA A 80 13.57 7.51 -4.36
C ALA A 80 14.25 8.86 -4.18
N THR A 81 15.57 8.89 -4.30
CA THR A 81 16.34 10.13 -4.32
C THR A 81 16.65 10.47 -5.76
N LEU A 82 16.27 11.66 -6.18
CA LEU A 82 16.49 12.22 -7.50
C LEU A 82 17.48 13.36 -7.41
N SER A 83 18.34 13.51 -8.40
CA SER A 83 19.24 14.65 -8.56
C SER A 83 19.31 15.05 -10.03
N TRP A 84 19.44 16.34 -10.29
CA TRP A 84 19.49 16.91 -11.63
C TRP A 84 20.41 18.12 -11.70
N THR A 85 20.80 18.48 -12.90
CA THR A 85 21.53 19.71 -13.19
C THR A 85 20.54 20.79 -13.65
N PRO A 86 20.50 21.98 -13.02
CA PRO A 86 19.67 23.08 -13.47
C PRO A 86 19.99 23.49 -14.92
N PRO A 87 18.98 23.76 -15.76
CA PRO A 87 19.23 24.37 -17.05
C PRO A 87 19.72 25.83 -16.89
N THR A 88 20.62 26.23 -17.75
CA THR A 88 21.16 27.61 -17.80
C THR A 88 20.69 28.40 -19.00
N THR A 89 20.08 27.73 -19.96
CA THR A 89 19.62 28.32 -21.23
C THR A 89 18.18 27.91 -21.55
N ASN A 90 17.48 28.78 -22.25
CA ASN A 90 16.20 28.51 -22.89
C ASN A 90 16.39 27.64 -24.15
N THR A 91 15.30 27.13 -24.72
CA THR A 91 15.31 26.32 -25.95
C THR A 91 15.79 27.09 -27.19
N ASP A 92 15.73 28.42 -27.17
CA ASP A 92 16.24 29.30 -28.25
C ASP A 92 17.73 29.67 -28.07
N GLY A 93 18.39 29.11 -27.01
CA GLY A 93 19.79 29.38 -26.69
C GLY A 93 20.06 30.61 -25.86
N SER A 94 19.05 31.43 -25.54
CA SER A 94 19.20 32.59 -24.65
C SER A 94 19.41 32.16 -23.20
N VAL A 95 20.02 33.02 -22.37
CA VAL A 95 20.25 32.75 -20.94
C VAL A 95 18.93 32.64 -20.21
N LEU A 96 18.75 31.56 -19.43
CA LEU A 96 17.58 31.38 -18.58
C LEU A 96 17.74 32.18 -17.28
N THR A 97 16.92 33.23 -17.12
CA THR A 97 16.98 34.14 -15.95
C THR A 97 15.77 34.06 -15.06
N ASN A 98 14.72 33.33 -15.46
CA ASN A 98 13.43 33.29 -14.81
C ASN A 98 13.02 31.88 -14.34
N LEU A 99 13.98 31.02 -14.08
CA LEU A 99 13.73 29.67 -13.51
C LEU A 99 13.06 29.80 -12.15
N ALA A 100 11.88 29.20 -11.99
CA ALA A 100 11.08 29.24 -10.76
C ALA A 100 11.21 27.94 -9.93
N GLY A 101 11.47 26.82 -10.59
CA GLY A 101 11.56 25.53 -9.92
C GLY A 101 11.47 24.34 -10.87
N TYR A 102 11.05 23.22 -10.32
CA TYR A 102 10.99 21.93 -11.04
C TYR A 102 9.68 21.22 -10.76
N ARG A 103 9.28 20.37 -11.72
CA ARG A 103 8.22 19.37 -11.53
C ARG A 103 8.80 17.99 -11.77
N ILE A 104 8.64 17.12 -10.80
CA ILE A 104 9.05 15.72 -10.86
C ILE A 104 7.84 14.92 -11.27
N TYR A 105 7.86 14.39 -12.48
CA TYR A 105 6.84 13.49 -12.98
C TYR A 105 7.25 12.05 -12.73
N TYR A 106 6.33 11.21 -12.25
CA TYR A 106 6.63 9.81 -11.97
C TYR A 106 5.43 8.90 -12.16
N GLY A 107 5.69 7.60 -12.30
CA GLY A 107 4.67 6.58 -12.49
C GLY A 107 5.28 5.19 -12.54
N THR A 108 4.44 4.18 -12.66
CA THR A 108 4.87 2.77 -12.78
C THR A 108 5.11 2.32 -14.22
N SER A 109 4.93 3.22 -15.20
CA SER A 109 5.23 3.00 -16.62
C SER A 109 6.08 4.15 -17.14
N SER A 110 7.11 3.85 -17.94
CA SER A 110 7.95 4.86 -18.58
C SER A 110 7.22 5.69 -19.63
N SER A 111 6.13 5.18 -20.19
CA SER A 111 5.28 5.88 -21.16
C SER A 111 4.15 6.69 -20.53
N ALA A 112 3.93 6.58 -19.20
CA ALA A 112 2.83 7.21 -18.50
C ALA A 112 3.26 7.65 -17.09
N LEU A 113 3.88 8.83 -17.00
CA LEU A 113 4.25 9.48 -15.75
C LEU A 113 3.06 10.32 -15.25
N THR A 114 2.14 9.70 -14.53
CA THR A 114 0.83 10.29 -14.18
C THR A 114 0.82 11.06 -12.86
N GLN A 115 1.86 10.90 -12.06
CA GLN A 115 2.01 11.59 -10.78
C GLN A 115 2.96 12.77 -10.92
N VAL A 116 2.75 13.83 -10.15
CA VAL A 116 3.62 15.02 -10.17
C VAL A 116 3.87 15.57 -8.77
N VAL A 117 5.11 15.96 -8.52
CA VAL A 117 5.52 16.73 -7.34
C VAL A 117 6.14 18.03 -7.82
N GLN A 118 5.65 19.16 -7.30
CA GLN A 118 6.21 20.48 -7.60
C GLN A 118 7.26 20.86 -6.55
N VAL A 119 8.41 21.30 -7.02
CA VAL A 119 9.52 21.84 -6.23
C VAL A 119 9.66 23.34 -6.59
N ALA A 120 9.01 24.20 -5.80
CA ALA A 120 8.95 25.66 -6.05
C ALA A 120 10.22 26.37 -5.54
N ASN A 121 11.38 25.90 -5.98
CA ASN A 121 12.68 26.49 -5.67
C ASN A 121 13.69 26.12 -6.75
N ALA A 122 14.17 27.11 -7.49
CA ALA A 122 15.15 26.95 -8.58
C ALA A 122 16.54 26.46 -8.09
N GLY A 123 16.88 26.69 -6.82
CA GLY A 123 18.17 26.28 -6.24
C GLY A 123 18.20 24.80 -5.80
N VAL A 124 17.07 24.09 -5.79
CA VAL A 124 17.02 22.68 -5.41
C VAL A 124 17.49 21.82 -6.57
N THR A 125 18.52 21.00 -6.34
CA THR A 125 19.09 20.06 -7.32
C THR A 125 18.94 18.61 -6.90
N ARG A 126 18.32 18.36 -5.74
CA ARG A 126 18.07 17.03 -5.18
C ARG A 126 16.73 17.00 -4.45
N TYR A 127 15.97 15.92 -4.64
CA TYR A 127 14.71 15.70 -3.95
C TYR A 127 14.57 14.24 -3.52
N VAL A 128 14.01 14.04 -2.34
CA VAL A 128 13.69 12.69 -1.83
C VAL A 128 12.17 12.52 -1.90
N LEU A 129 11.72 11.61 -2.73
CA LEU A 129 10.33 11.19 -2.80
C LEU A 129 10.15 9.95 -1.93
N ASP A 130 9.30 10.05 -0.93
CA ASP A 130 8.94 8.99 0.00
C ASP A 130 7.53 8.44 -0.26
N GLY A 131 7.10 7.47 0.55
CA GLY A 131 5.76 6.92 0.46
C GLY A 131 5.52 6.01 -0.74
N LEU A 132 6.56 5.61 -1.47
CA LEU A 132 6.43 4.75 -2.64
C LEU A 132 6.11 3.31 -2.21
N GLY A 133 5.07 2.72 -2.79
CA GLY A 133 4.78 1.29 -2.66
C GLY A 133 5.84 0.41 -3.34
N ARG A 134 5.76 -0.91 -3.10
CA ARG A 134 6.63 -1.87 -3.83
C ARG A 134 6.35 -1.81 -5.32
N GLY A 135 7.40 -1.78 -6.12
CA GLY A 135 7.29 -1.75 -7.58
C GLY A 135 8.45 -1.01 -8.25
N THR A 136 8.45 -0.98 -9.56
CA THR A 136 9.39 -0.17 -10.35
C THR A 136 8.72 1.14 -10.73
N TYR A 137 9.38 2.24 -10.39
CA TYR A 137 8.95 3.59 -10.72
C TYR A 137 9.88 4.22 -11.74
N TYR A 138 9.30 5.04 -12.59
CA TYR A 138 10.00 5.82 -13.61
C TYR A 138 9.82 7.30 -13.29
N PHE A 139 10.86 8.10 -13.50
CA PHE A 139 10.92 9.50 -13.14
C PHE A 139 11.48 10.34 -14.27
N ALA A 140 10.93 11.54 -14.44
CA ALA A 140 11.49 12.62 -15.24
C ALA A 140 11.33 13.94 -14.50
N VAL A 141 12.23 14.88 -14.75
CA VAL A 141 12.18 16.23 -14.18
C VAL A 141 11.98 17.22 -15.30
N ARG A 142 11.09 18.21 -15.07
CA ARG A 142 10.96 19.40 -15.93
C ARG A 142 11.30 20.63 -15.10
N ALA A 143 12.02 21.55 -15.70
CA ALA A 143 12.17 22.88 -15.17
C ALA A 143 10.95 23.74 -15.57
N TYR A 144 10.54 24.69 -14.72
CA TYR A 144 9.51 25.65 -15.08
C TYR A 144 9.91 27.08 -14.70
N THR A 145 9.44 28.02 -15.48
CA THR A 145 9.72 29.45 -15.33
C THR A 145 8.68 30.14 -14.44
N THR A 146 8.94 31.38 -14.03
CA THR A 146 7.98 32.23 -13.30
C THR A 146 6.70 32.51 -14.10
N ALA A 147 6.72 32.37 -15.42
CA ALA A 147 5.54 32.41 -16.29
C ALA A 147 4.79 31.07 -16.37
N GLY A 148 5.25 30.02 -15.68
CA GLY A 148 4.63 28.70 -15.69
C GLY A 148 4.95 27.83 -16.91
N VAL A 149 5.83 28.28 -17.81
CA VAL A 149 6.26 27.51 -18.97
C VAL A 149 7.21 26.39 -18.53
N GLU A 150 6.94 25.15 -18.95
CA GLU A 150 7.75 23.96 -18.64
C GLU A 150 8.69 23.60 -19.77
N SER A 151 9.83 23.03 -19.40
CA SER A 151 10.72 22.33 -20.35
C SER A 151 10.14 20.98 -20.77
N GLU A 152 10.74 20.38 -21.79
CA GLU A 152 10.59 18.94 -22.05
C GLU A 152 11.08 18.11 -20.85
N ASN A 153 10.73 16.82 -20.87
CA ASN A 153 11.23 15.88 -19.87
C ASN A 153 12.76 15.79 -19.94
N SER A 154 13.39 15.67 -18.78
CA SER A 154 14.74 15.12 -18.69
C SER A 154 14.77 13.68 -19.26
N ASN A 155 15.93 13.04 -19.26
CA ASN A 155 16.01 11.60 -19.42
C ASN A 155 15.11 10.91 -18.36
N ILE A 156 14.46 9.81 -18.76
CA ILE A 156 13.67 8.99 -17.85
C ILE A 156 14.60 8.01 -17.15
N VAL A 157 14.55 8.00 -15.83
CA VAL A 157 15.29 7.05 -14.97
C VAL A 157 14.31 6.16 -14.21
N SER A 158 14.77 5.00 -13.77
CA SER A 158 13.94 4.07 -12.99
C SER A 158 14.54 3.70 -11.65
N LYS A 159 13.69 3.34 -10.69
CA LYS A 159 14.03 2.83 -9.37
C LYS A 159 13.07 1.72 -8.98
N SER A 160 13.62 0.56 -8.59
CA SER A 160 12.84 -0.51 -7.96
C SER A 160 12.79 -0.28 -6.45
N VAL A 161 11.58 -0.30 -5.91
CA VAL A 161 11.25 -0.23 -4.48
C VAL A 161 10.85 -1.63 -4.04
N GLN A 162 11.50 -2.17 -3.01
CA GLN A 162 11.30 -3.52 -2.48
C GLN A 162 10.42 -3.50 -1.23
#